data_18cfef86003059cd75f36af0237c2d73
#
_entry.id   18cfef86003059cd75f36af0237c2d73
#
_cell.length_a   1.000
_cell.length_b   1.000
_cell.length_c   1.000
_cell.angle_alpha   90.00
_cell.angle_beta   90.00
_cell.angle_gamma   90.00
#
_symmetry.space_group_name_H-M   'P 1'
#
loop_
_entity.id
_entity.type
_entity.pdbx_description
1 polymer ?
#
loop_
_entity_poly.entity_id
_entity_poly.type
_entity_poly.pdbx_seq_one_letter_code
_entity_poly.pdbx_strand_id
1 'polypeptide(L)'
;GTKMKKTLAILLSAVMMLGLLAGCGSKTTEQPSTSGTENTETAALNVGVFYYDYSDVYISSVRSSMDEQLKAMGVNYTNYDGGSNQAQQTDQINTAISNGANLLIVNIVETSSPDAAQNAVEAAKTAGIPIIFFNREVSDDVVNSYEKCAFVGTDAPEAGHMQGQMVGEYLLENYDTVDLNGDGVISYVMFKGQEGN
;
A
#
# COMPACT_ATOMS: atom_id res chain seq x y z
N GLY A 1 -16.22 -4.86 -57.34
CA GLY A 1 -15.33 -4.77 -56.20
C GLY A 1 -15.35 -6.00 -55.26
N THR A 2 -16.35 -6.90 -55.37
CA THR A 2 -16.58 -8.00 -54.42
C THR A 2 -15.82 -9.30 -54.77
N LYS A 3 -15.42 -9.49 -56.01
CA LYS A 3 -14.68 -10.70 -56.43
C LYS A 3 -13.17 -10.66 -56.08
N MET A 4 -12.57 -9.47 -56.03
CA MET A 4 -11.14 -9.30 -55.67
C MET A 4 -10.84 -9.49 -54.17
N LYS A 5 -11.83 -9.22 -53.31
CA LYS A 5 -11.67 -9.39 -51.87
C LYS A 5 -11.70 -10.85 -51.40
N LYS A 6 -12.37 -11.73 -52.15
CA LYS A 6 -12.47 -13.17 -51.86
C LYS A 6 -11.22 -13.94 -52.31
N THR A 7 -10.57 -13.51 -53.39
CA THR A 7 -9.29 -14.14 -53.85
C THR A 7 -8.09 -13.76 -52.99
N LEU A 8 -8.09 -12.57 -52.38
CA LEU A 8 -7.00 -12.15 -51.48
C LEU A 8 -7.04 -12.88 -50.14
N ALA A 9 -8.23 -13.23 -49.63
CA ALA A 9 -8.41 -13.98 -48.41
C ALA A 9 -7.99 -15.44 -48.52
N ILE A 10 -8.08 -16.06 -49.71
CA ILE A 10 -7.71 -17.44 -49.92
C ILE A 10 -6.19 -17.57 -50.14
N LEU A 11 -5.52 -16.55 -50.63
CA LEU A 11 -4.05 -16.55 -50.79
C LEU A 11 -3.30 -16.34 -49.46
N LEU A 12 -3.90 -15.66 -48.47
CA LEU A 12 -3.28 -15.47 -47.15
C LEU A 12 -3.37 -16.70 -46.24
N SER A 13 -4.34 -17.60 -46.47
CA SER A 13 -4.51 -18.84 -45.71
C SER A 13 -3.60 -20.00 -46.20
N ALA A 14 -3.09 -19.92 -47.40
CA ALA A 14 -2.23 -20.99 -47.97
C ALA A 14 -0.74 -20.89 -47.59
N VAL A 15 -0.29 -19.73 -47.08
CA VAL A 15 1.11 -19.50 -46.68
C VAL A 15 1.39 -19.97 -45.25
N MET A 16 0.37 -20.18 -44.41
CA MET A 16 0.55 -20.65 -43.02
C MET A 16 0.61 -22.17 -42.81
N MET A 17 0.44 -22.99 -43.86
CA MET A 17 0.42 -24.46 -43.74
C MET A 17 1.65 -25.18 -44.27
N LEU A 18 2.71 -24.48 -44.67
CA LEU A 18 3.93 -25.12 -45.19
C LEU A 18 5.15 -25.15 -44.26
N GLY A 19 4.95 -24.85 -42.94
CA GLY A 19 6.03 -24.76 -41.94
C GLY A 19 6.22 -25.97 -41.01
N LEU A 20 5.53 -27.10 -41.18
CA LEU A 20 5.49 -28.18 -40.18
C LEU A 20 5.86 -29.57 -40.69
N LEU A 21 6.88 -29.71 -41.55
CA LEU A 21 7.37 -31.03 -41.98
C LEU A 21 8.88 -30.98 -42.34
N ALA A 22 9.76 -30.90 -41.32
CA ALA A 22 11.14 -31.37 -41.48
C ALA A 22 11.77 -31.51 -40.08
N GLY A 23 12.00 -32.73 -39.65
CA GLY A 23 12.83 -32.96 -38.47
C GLY A 23 12.54 -34.22 -37.67
N CYS A 24 12.45 -35.37 -38.31
CA CYS A 24 12.67 -36.65 -37.64
C CYS A 24 14.02 -37.20 -38.08
N GLY A 25 15.00 -37.21 -37.16
CA GLY A 25 16.30 -37.87 -37.39
C GLY A 25 16.91 -38.19 -36.01
N SER A 26 16.72 -39.43 -35.57
CA SER A 26 17.27 -39.96 -34.32
C SER A 26 18.81 -39.95 -34.33
N LYS A 27 19.41 -39.44 -33.23
CA LYS A 27 20.66 -39.99 -32.65
C LYS A 27 20.76 -39.67 -31.18
N THR A 28 20.76 -40.69 -30.40
CA THR A 28 21.06 -40.77 -28.97
C THR A 28 22.47 -40.21 -28.71
N THR A 29 22.58 -39.23 -27.82
CA THR A 29 23.79 -38.97 -27.02
C THR A 29 23.37 -38.16 -25.77
N GLU A 30 23.96 -38.55 -24.68
CA GLU A 30 23.74 -38.19 -23.27
C GLU A 30 23.52 -36.72 -22.96
N GLN A 31 22.59 -36.51 -22.06
CA GLN A 31 22.15 -35.25 -21.51
C GLN A 31 23.07 -34.78 -20.37
N PRO A 32 23.56 -33.55 -20.36
CA PRO A 32 23.82 -32.85 -19.11
C PRO A 32 22.52 -32.12 -18.67
N SER A 33 22.07 -32.47 -17.49
CA SER A 33 20.98 -31.75 -16.80
C SER A 33 21.36 -30.28 -16.60
N THR A 34 20.89 -29.43 -17.46
CA THR A 34 20.85 -27.98 -17.18
C THR A 34 19.58 -27.71 -16.37
N SER A 35 19.78 -27.47 -15.07
CA SER A 35 18.83 -26.84 -14.19
C SER A 35 18.32 -25.59 -14.89
N GLY A 36 17.09 -25.62 -15.38
CA GLY A 36 16.40 -24.43 -15.86
C GLY A 36 16.17 -23.48 -14.66
N THR A 37 17.00 -22.47 -14.55
CA THR A 37 16.66 -21.30 -13.76
C THR A 37 15.45 -20.69 -14.47
N GLU A 38 14.26 -20.88 -13.93
CA GLU A 38 13.11 -20.06 -14.27
C GLU A 38 13.52 -18.62 -13.96
N ASN A 39 13.84 -17.89 -15.01
CA ASN A 39 14.02 -16.46 -14.94
C ASN A 39 12.60 -15.88 -14.80
N THR A 40 12.07 -15.88 -13.58
CA THR A 40 10.87 -15.12 -13.25
C THR A 40 11.30 -13.66 -13.44
N GLU A 41 10.99 -13.06 -14.59
CA GLU A 41 11.05 -11.61 -14.75
C GLU A 41 10.16 -11.03 -13.65
N THR A 42 10.78 -10.57 -12.57
CA THR A 42 10.09 -9.84 -11.52
C THR A 42 9.55 -8.59 -12.19
N ALA A 43 8.24 -8.49 -12.34
CA ALA A 43 7.61 -7.29 -12.91
C ALA A 43 8.16 -6.05 -12.19
N ALA A 44 8.53 -5.03 -12.95
CA ALA A 44 9.05 -3.80 -12.38
C ALA A 44 8.07 -3.26 -11.34
N LEU A 45 8.59 -2.89 -10.16
CA LEU A 45 7.77 -2.37 -9.08
C LEU A 45 7.21 -1.00 -9.47
N ASN A 46 5.88 -0.87 -9.41
CA ASN A 46 5.14 0.36 -9.68
C ASN A 46 4.24 0.67 -8.47
N VAL A 47 4.62 1.65 -7.66
CA VAL A 47 4.05 1.92 -6.34
C VAL A 47 3.06 3.07 -6.40
N GLY A 48 1.83 2.86 -5.90
CA GLY A 48 0.92 3.95 -5.56
C GLY A 48 1.09 4.31 -4.09
N VAL A 49 1.42 5.56 -3.78
CA VAL A 49 1.55 6.06 -2.41
C VAL A 49 0.46 7.08 -2.14
N PHE A 50 -0.39 6.81 -1.16
CA PHE A 50 -1.59 7.60 -0.85
C PHE A 50 -1.47 8.21 0.52
N TYR A 51 -1.58 9.53 0.59
CA TYR A 51 -1.54 10.32 1.81
C TYR A 51 -2.93 10.86 2.13
N TYR A 52 -3.31 10.91 3.40
CA TYR A 52 -4.62 11.39 3.77
C TYR A 52 -4.77 12.90 3.49
N ASP A 53 -3.71 13.67 3.67
CA ASP A 53 -3.68 15.12 3.39
C ASP A 53 -2.23 15.62 3.29
N TYR A 54 -1.91 16.34 2.21
CA TYR A 54 -0.58 16.93 2.01
C TYR A 54 -0.32 18.15 2.89
N SER A 55 -1.36 18.79 3.42
CA SER A 55 -1.23 19.97 4.29
C SER A 55 -0.76 19.63 5.70
N ASP A 56 -0.86 18.38 6.12
CA ASP A 56 -0.35 17.92 7.40
C ASP A 56 1.18 18.00 7.44
N VAL A 57 1.71 18.71 8.45
CA VAL A 57 3.16 18.98 8.56
C VAL A 57 3.96 17.69 8.79
N TYR A 58 3.46 16.79 9.64
CA TYR A 58 4.12 15.51 9.89
C TYR A 58 4.09 14.62 8.64
N ILE A 59 2.95 14.47 8.03
CA ILE A 59 2.79 13.68 6.79
C ILE A 59 3.61 14.27 5.64
N SER A 60 3.77 15.57 5.56
CA SER A 60 4.67 16.22 4.60
C SER A 60 6.13 15.78 4.79
N SER A 61 6.60 15.65 6.03
CA SER A 61 7.95 15.15 6.33
C SER A 61 8.10 13.66 5.99
N VAL A 62 7.10 12.85 6.31
CA VAL A 62 7.04 11.42 5.95
C VAL A 62 7.08 11.25 4.44
N ARG A 63 6.31 12.05 3.69
CA ARG A 63 6.32 12.03 2.22
C ARG A 63 7.69 12.34 1.65
N SER A 64 8.37 13.35 2.17
CA SER A 64 9.72 13.69 1.72
C SER A 64 10.70 12.53 1.92
N SER A 65 10.67 11.90 3.09
CA SER A 65 11.50 10.72 3.38
C SER A 65 11.13 9.51 2.52
N MET A 66 9.84 9.26 2.29
CA MET A 66 9.36 8.19 1.42
C MET A 66 9.87 8.40 -0.02
N ASP A 67 9.76 9.63 -0.54
CA ASP A 67 10.27 9.99 -1.86
C ASP A 67 11.77 9.73 -2.00
N GLU A 68 12.56 10.09 -1.00
CA GLU A 68 13.99 9.82 -0.99
C GLU A 68 14.29 8.33 -1.04
N GLN A 69 13.61 7.53 -0.23
CA GLN A 69 13.82 6.08 -0.18
C GLN A 69 13.39 5.40 -1.48
N LEU A 70 12.20 5.71 -2.00
CA LEU A 70 11.71 5.10 -3.25
C LEU A 70 12.61 5.47 -4.46
N LYS A 71 13.10 6.72 -4.51
CA LYS A 71 14.11 7.13 -5.51
C LYS A 71 15.42 6.37 -5.36
N ALA A 72 15.91 6.23 -4.12
CA ALA A 72 17.16 5.49 -3.86
C ALA A 72 17.05 4.01 -4.24
N MET A 73 15.86 3.41 -4.09
CA MET A 73 15.57 2.04 -4.52
C MET A 73 15.37 1.91 -6.03
N GLY A 74 15.26 3.00 -6.78
CA GLY A 74 15.06 3.00 -8.22
C GLY A 74 13.71 2.46 -8.67
N VAL A 75 12.68 2.51 -7.81
CA VAL A 75 11.34 2.04 -8.14
C VAL A 75 10.48 3.15 -8.74
N ASN A 76 9.55 2.79 -9.62
CA ASN A 76 8.54 3.72 -10.11
C ASN A 76 7.48 3.95 -9.03
N TYR A 77 7.11 5.19 -8.77
CA TYR A 77 6.05 5.50 -7.83
C TYR A 77 5.27 6.74 -8.22
N THR A 78 4.04 6.83 -7.73
CA THR A 78 3.16 7.99 -7.88
C THR A 78 2.54 8.33 -6.54
N ASN A 79 2.66 9.59 -6.12
CA ASN A 79 2.04 10.11 -4.91
C ASN A 79 0.66 10.65 -5.20
N TYR A 80 -0.28 10.41 -4.27
CA TYR A 80 -1.66 10.88 -4.33
C TYR A 80 -2.02 11.61 -3.05
N ASP A 81 -2.65 12.79 -3.17
CA ASP A 81 -3.20 13.56 -2.08
C ASP A 81 -4.68 13.25 -1.90
N GLY A 82 -5.05 12.70 -0.76
CA GLY A 82 -6.45 12.45 -0.41
C GLY A 82 -7.24 13.72 -0.08
N GLY A 83 -6.54 14.81 0.27
CA GLY A 83 -7.17 16.10 0.58
C GLY A 83 -8.21 15.99 1.69
N SER A 84 -7.99 15.13 2.68
CA SER A 84 -8.94 14.81 3.75
C SER A 84 -10.31 14.30 3.23
N ASN A 85 -10.35 13.72 2.03
CA ASN A 85 -11.57 13.22 1.38
C ASN A 85 -11.43 11.74 1.03
N GLN A 86 -12.14 10.87 1.78
CA GLN A 86 -12.07 9.42 1.57
C GLN A 86 -12.59 8.98 0.20
N ALA A 87 -13.63 9.62 -0.33
CA ALA A 87 -14.15 9.26 -1.66
C ALA A 87 -13.09 9.52 -2.74
N GLN A 88 -12.42 10.68 -2.66
CA GLN A 88 -11.29 11.00 -3.55
C GLN A 88 -10.17 9.97 -3.44
N GLN A 89 -9.77 9.59 -2.22
CA GLN A 89 -8.71 8.60 -2.02
C GLN A 89 -9.11 7.23 -2.58
N THR A 90 -10.35 6.81 -2.41
CA THR A 90 -10.86 5.56 -2.98
C THR A 90 -10.79 5.56 -4.51
N ASP A 91 -11.17 6.65 -5.15
CA ASP A 91 -11.07 6.81 -6.61
C ASP A 91 -9.61 6.79 -7.09
N GLN A 92 -8.71 7.42 -6.33
CA GLN A 92 -7.27 7.40 -6.60
C GLN A 92 -6.68 5.99 -6.52
N ILE A 93 -7.06 5.19 -5.52
CA ILE A 93 -6.62 3.80 -5.35
C ILE A 93 -7.06 2.97 -6.57
N ASN A 94 -8.34 3.05 -6.95
CA ASN A 94 -8.86 2.33 -8.11
C ASN A 94 -8.17 2.75 -9.42
N THR A 95 -7.91 4.04 -9.57
CA THR A 95 -7.19 4.59 -10.71
C THR A 95 -5.76 4.09 -10.78
N ALA A 96 -5.04 4.08 -9.65
CA ALA A 96 -3.67 3.59 -9.59
C ALA A 96 -3.58 2.12 -9.97
N ILE A 97 -4.48 1.28 -9.45
CA ILE A 97 -4.57 -0.14 -9.81
C ILE A 97 -4.80 -0.30 -11.32
N SER A 98 -5.76 0.45 -11.87
CA SER A 98 -6.08 0.43 -13.29
C SER A 98 -4.90 0.87 -14.18
N ASN A 99 -4.04 1.74 -13.66
CA ASN A 99 -2.82 2.23 -14.31
C ASN A 99 -1.60 1.32 -14.07
N GLY A 100 -1.79 0.14 -13.46
CA GLY A 100 -0.76 -0.87 -13.31
C GLY A 100 0.08 -0.75 -12.04
N ALA A 101 -0.39 -0.06 -11.00
CA ALA A 101 0.21 -0.15 -9.69
C ALA A 101 0.18 -1.61 -9.20
N ASN A 102 1.31 -2.10 -8.70
CA ASN A 102 1.46 -3.46 -8.19
C ASN A 102 1.90 -3.53 -6.73
N LEU A 103 1.93 -2.38 -6.05
CA LEU A 103 2.03 -2.19 -4.61
C LEU A 103 1.30 -0.91 -4.22
N LEU A 104 0.49 -0.96 -3.17
CA LEU A 104 -0.18 0.20 -2.58
C LEU A 104 0.42 0.49 -1.20
N ILE A 105 0.76 1.75 -0.93
CA ILE A 105 1.20 2.26 0.38
C ILE A 105 0.20 3.34 0.79
N VAL A 106 -0.60 3.11 1.83
CA VAL A 106 -1.80 3.89 2.10
C VAL A 106 -1.81 4.47 3.52
N ASN A 107 -1.85 5.80 3.59
CA ASN A 107 -2.22 6.53 4.79
C ASN A 107 -3.72 6.88 4.66
N ILE A 108 -4.57 6.08 5.29
CA ILE A 108 -6.03 6.14 5.07
C ILE A 108 -6.63 7.46 5.57
N VAL A 109 -7.62 8.00 4.86
CA VAL A 109 -8.29 9.24 5.26
C VAL A 109 -9.26 8.99 6.41
N GLU A 110 -10.18 8.03 6.26
CA GLU A 110 -11.24 7.76 7.23
C GLU A 110 -10.82 6.64 8.18
N THR A 111 -10.79 6.96 9.48
CA THR A 111 -10.38 6.02 10.55
C THR A 111 -11.48 5.74 11.57
N SER A 112 -12.61 6.49 11.53
CA SER A 112 -13.71 6.29 12.47
C SER A 112 -14.53 5.02 12.21
N SER A 113 -14.39 4.42 11.02
CA SER A 113 -14.98 3.16 10.60
C SER A 113 -13.95 2.31 9.87
N PRO A 114 -13.98 0.97 10.01
CA PRO A 114 -13.09 0.07 9.26
C PRO A 114 -13.41 0.01 7.76
N ASP A 115 -14.56 0.53 7.32
CA ASP A 115 -15.08 0.34 5.97
C ASP A 115 -14.14 0.88 4.88
N ALA A 116 -13.53 2.05 5.12
CA ALA A 116 -12.63 2.66 4.16
C ALA A 116 -11.37 1.80 3.92
N ALA A 117 -10.75 1.33 4.99
CA ALA A 117 -9.58 0.45 4.92
C ALA A 117 -9.97 -0.92 4.33
N GLN A 118 -11.11 -1.48 4.72
CA GLN A 118 -11.61 -2.74 4.16
C GLN A 118 -11.83 -2.65 2.65
N ASN A 119 -12.42 -1.56 2.16
CA ASN A 119 -12.61 -1.33 0.72
C ASN A 119 -11.26 -1.25 -0.03
N ALA A 120 -10.26 -0.59 0.55
CA ALA A 120 -8.91 -0.54 -0.02
C ALA A 120 -8.26 -1.93 -0.09
N VAL A 121 -8.41 -2.74 0.98
CA VAL A 121 -7.94 -4.13 1.00
C VAL A 121 -8.64 -4.98 -0.06
N GLU A 122 -9.96 -4.87 -0.20
CA GLU A 122 -10.71 -5.63 -1.22
C GLU A 122 -10.30 -5.25 -2.65
N ALA A 123 -10.01 -3.97 -2.90
CA ALA A 123 -9.48 -3.53 -4.19
C ALA A 123 -8.11 -4.14 -4.48
N ALA A 124 -7.18 -4.11 -3.50
CA ALA A 124 -5.86 -4.73 -3.61
C ALA A 124 -5.94 -6.25 -3.79
N LYS A 125 -6.80 -6.91 -3.02
CA LYS A 125 -7.04 -8.36 -3.08
C LYS A 125 -7.62 -8.79 -4.44
N THR A 126 -8.56 -8.04 -4.96
CA THR A 126 -9.14 -8.29 -6.29
C THR A 126 -8.08 -8.17 -7.39
N ALA A 127 -7.17 -7.21 -7.25
CA ALA A 127 -6.04 -7.03 -8.17
C ALA A 127 -4.88 -8.01 -7.91
N GLY A 128 -4.90 -8.76 -6.81
CA GLY A 128 -3.84 -9.70 -6.41
C GLY A 128 -2.54 -9.05 -5.95
N ILE A 129 -2.57 -7.74 -5.60
CA ILE A 129 -1.41 -6.94 -5.24
C ILE A 129 -1.32 -6.66 -3.73
N PRO A 130 -0.11 -6.47 -3.16
CA PRO A 130 0.05 -6.11 -1.76
C PRO A 130 -0.41 -4.69 -1.45
N ILE A 131 -0.85 -4.49 -0.20
CA ILE A 131 -1.19 -3.21 0.38
C ILE A 131 -0.53 -3.05 1.75
N ILE A 132 0.08 -1.90 1.99
CA ILE A 132 0.70 -1.54 3.28
C ILE A 132 0.04 -0.25 3.76
N PHE A 133 -0.63 -0.32 4.91
CA PHE A 133 -1.11 0.88 5.59
C PHE A 133 0.00 1.45 6.46
N PHE A 134 0.00 2.76 6.65
CA PHE A 134 0.97 3.42 7.53
C PHE A 134 0.39 4.60 8.29
N ASN A 135 0.98 4.89 9.45
CA ASN A 135 0.71 6.00 10.36
C ASN A 135 -0.68 5.94 11.01
N ARG A 136 -1.77 6.11 10.27
CA ARG A 136 -3.13 6.05 10.80
C ARG A 136 -3.56 4.60 10.98
N GLU A 137 -4.00 4.26 12.18
CA GLU A 137 -4.26 2.89 12.57
C GLU A 137 -5.39 2.25 11.75
N VAL A 138 -5.17 1.02 11.36
CA VAL A 138 -6.14 0.14 10.72
C VAL A 138 -6.30 -1.07 11.62
N SER A 139 -7.54 -1.50 11.88
CA SER A 139 -7.80 -2.60 12.79
C SER A 139 -7.14 -3.92 12.35
N ASP A 140 -6.74 -4.71 13.31
CA ASP A 140 -6.14 -6.04 13.08
C ASP A 140 -7.02 -6.94 12.22
N ASP A 141 -8.35 -6.87 12.38
CA ASP A 141 -9.29 -7.65 11.58
C ASP A 141 -9.19 -7.32 10.09
N VAL A 142 -9.04 -6.03 9.76
CA VAL A 142 -8.86 -5.59 8.37
C VAL A 142 -7.50 -6.02 7.84
N VAL A 143 -6.42 -5.81 8.61
CA VAL A 143 -5.06 -6.22 8.20
C VAL A 143 -4.98 -7.73 7.97
N ASN A 144 -5.56 -8.53 8.88
CA ASN A 144 -5.54 -9.99 8.81
C ASN A 144 -6.51 -10.58 7.78
N SER A 145 -7.38 -9.77 7.16
CA SER A 145 -8.33 -10.22 6.14
C SER A 145 -7.67 -10.55 4.79
N TYR A 146 -6.40 -10.18 4.61
CA TYR A 146 -5.65 -10.42 3.38
C TYR A 146 -4.17 -10.71 3.67
N GLU A 147 -3.66 -11.85 3.20
CA GLU A 147 -2.27 -12.30 3.44
C GLU A 147 -1.17 -11.34 2.94
N LYS A 148 -1.50 -10.44 1.97
CA LYS A 148 -0.59 -9.43 1.43
C LYS A 148 -0.91 -8.03 1.96
N CYS A 149 -1.54 -7.94 3.13
CA CYS A 149 -1.78 -6.69 3.83
C CYS A 149 -0.86 -6.57 5.05
N ALA A 150 -0.38 -5.38 5.32
CA ALA A 150 0.41 -5.05 6.51
C ALA A 150 0.09 -3.64 7.02
N PHE A 151 0.39 -3.39 8.30
CA PHE A 151 0.35 -2.06 8.89
C PHE A 151 1.71 -1.69 9.47
N VAL A 152 2.13 -0.45 9.27
CA VAL A 152 3.35 0.15 9.82
C VAL A 152 2.99 1.43 10.55
N GLY A 153 3.10 1.41 11.86
CA GLY A 153 2.76 2.54 12.72
C GLY A 153 3.35 2.39 14.12
N THR A 154 2.89 3.25 15.03
CA THR A 154 3.24 3.21 16.45
C THR A 154 2.14 2.49 17.24
N ASP A 155 2.49 1.96 18.41
CA ASP A 155 1.53 1.50 19.40
C ASP A 155 1.01 2.73 20.17
N ALA A 156 -0.18 3.23 19.81
CA ALA A 156 -0.76 4.41 20.44
C ALA A 156 -1.08 4.21 21.93
N PRO A 157 -1.60 3.06 22.40
CA PRO A 157 -1.74 2.75 23.81
C PRO A 157 -0.41 2.83 24.60
N GLU A 158 0.71 2.33 24.05
CA GLU A 158 2.03 2.42 24.67
C GLU A 158 2.45 3.88 24.89
N ALA A 159 2.27 4.73 23.87
CA ALA A 159 2.56 6.17 23.98
C ALA A 159 1.72 6.85 25.07
N GLY A 160 0.45 6.49 25.18
CA GLY A 160 -0.46 6.96 26.24
C GLY A 160 -0.03 6.52 27.62
N HIS A 161 0.39 5.27 27.79
CA HIS A 161 0.92 4.74 29.06
C HIS A 161 2.22 5.44 29.47
N MET A 162 3.15 5.63 28.54
CA MET A 162 4.42 6.34 28.81
C MET A 162 4.16 7.78 29.24
N GLN A 163 3.24 8.50 28.56
CA GLN A 163 2.85 9.85 28.90
C GLN A 163 2.21 9.91 30.29
N GLY A 164 1.29 9.00 30.59
CA GLY A 164 0.64 8.88 31.90
C GLY A 164 1.64 8.61 33.02
N GLN A 165 2.61 7.74 32.79
CA GLN A 165 3.68 7.45 33.75
C GLN A 165 4.54 8.69 34.01
N MET A 166 5.06 9.34 32.97
CA MET A 166 5.90 10.54 33.10
C MET A 166 5.19 11.66 33.86
N VAL A 167 3.92 11.91 33.53
CA VAL A 167 3.11 12.96 34.22
C VAL A 167 2.85 12.55 35.66
N GLY A 168 2.47 11.28 35.90
CA GLY A 168 2.20 10.77 37.25
C GLY A 168 3.42 10.84 38.17
N GLU A 169 4.59 10.42 37.68
CA GLU A 169 5.85 10.52 38.44
C GLU A 169 6.18 11.98 38.79
N TYR A 170 6.09 12.90 37.82
CA TYR A 170 6.31 14.31 38.06
C TYR A 170 5.35 14.91 39.10
N LEU A 171 4.06 14.57 39.01
CA LEU A 171 3.06 15.07 39.96
C LEU A 171 3.29 14.55 41.38
N LEU A 172 3.68 13.27 41.52
CA LEU A 172 3.99 12.67 42.84
C LEU A 172 5.23 13.29 43.47
N GLU A 173 6.28 13.50 42.68
CA GLU A 173 7.53 14.11 43.16
C GLU A 173 7.36 15.60 43.54
N ASN A 174 6.44 16.30 42.93
CA ASN A 174 6.24 17.74 43.09
C ASN A 174 4.86 18.10 43.69
N TYR A 175 4.23 17.17 44.41
CA TYR A 175 2.84 17.29 44.84
C TYR A 175 2.55 18.62 45.56
N ASP A 176 3.39 19.01 46.54
CA ASP A 176 3.21 20.24 47.33
C ASP A 176 3.30 21.53 46.48
N THR A 177 3.89 21.47 45.31
CA THR A 177 4.06 22.62 44.41
C THR A 177 3.02 22.66 43.27
N VAL A 178 2.39 21.53 42.96
CA VAL A 178 1.37 21.44 41.90
C VAL A 178 -0.04 21.50 42.45
N ASP A 179 -0.25 21.18 43.73
CA ASP A 179 -1.49 21.43 44.44
C ASP A 179 -1.54 22.89 44.88
N LEU A 180 -1.90 23.77 43.92
CA LEU A 180 -1.81 25.24 44.08
C LEU A 180 -2.78 25.82 45.13
N ASN A 181 -3.88 25.17 45.44
CA ASN A 181 -4.88 25.60 46.40
C ASN A 181 -4.80 24.83 47.71
N GLY A 182 -3.97 23.81 47.82
CA GLY A 182 -3.73 23.05 49.04
C GLY A 182 -4.93 22.21 49.49
N ASP A 183 -5.80 21.81 48.56
CA ASP A 183 -6.99 21.02 48.90
C ASP A 183 -6.76 19.49 48.86
N GLY A 184 -5.54 19.07 48.53
CA GLY A 184 -5.16 17.67 48.42
C GLY A 184 -5.64 17.03 47.10
N VAL A 185 -6.01 17.80 46.10
CA VAL A 185 -6.49 17.33 44.80
C VAL A 185 -5.76 18.04 43.66
N ILE A 186 -5.16 17.26 42.75
CA ILE A 186 -4.62 17.80 41.52
C ILE A 186 -5.65 17.72 40.43
N SER A 187 -6.19 18.86 40.03
CA SER A 187 -7.13 18.96 38.92
C SER A 187 -6.38 19.05 37.58
N TYR A 188 -6.86 18.33 36.57
CA TYR A 188 -6.26 18.36 35.23
C TYR A 188 -7.34 18.46 34.16
N VAL A 189 -6.92 18.89 32.96
CA VAL A 189 -7.74 18.92 31.77
C VAL A 189 -7.09 18.02 30.71
N MET A 190 -7.85 17.07 30.19
CA MET A 190 -7.41 16.22 29.11
C MET A 190 -7.98 16.72 27.80
N PHE A 191 -7.11 16.97 26.83
CA PHE A 191 -7.52 17.35 25.48
C PHE A 191 -7.63 16.11 24.61
N LYS A 192 -8.74 15.99 23.89
CA LYS A 192 -8.93 15.00 22.85
C LYS A 192 -8.44 15.56 21.52
N GLY A 193 -7.77 14.75 20.72
CA GLY A 193 -7.40 15.08 19.35
C GLY A 193 -8.59 15.00 18.38
N GLN A 194 -8.30 14.72 17.13
CA GLN A 194 -9.33 14.55 16.11
C GLN A 194 -10.26 13.38 16.46
N GLU A 195 -11.57 13.53 16.20
CA GLU A 195 -12.54 12.45 16.39
C GLU A 195 -12.22 11.27 15.47
N GLY A 196 -12.26 10.05 16.02
CA GLY A 196 -12.00 8.83 15.25
C GLY A 196 -10.53 8.56 14.90
N ASN A 197 -9.60 9.28 15.52
CA ASN A 197 -8.16 9.05 15.36
C ASN A 197 -7.58 8.46 16.64
#